data_fc93481d860f8df15a32e158aa948142
#
_entry.id   fc93481d860f8df15a32e158aa948142
#
_cell.length_a   1.000
_cell.length_b   1.000
_cell.length_c   1.000
_cell.angle_alpha   90.00
_cell.angle_beta   90.00
_cell.angle_gamma   90.00
#
_symmetry.space_group_name_H-M   'P 1'
#
loop_
_entity.id
_entity.type
_entity.pdbx_description
1 polymer ?
#
loop_
_entity_poly.entity_id
_entity_poly.type
_entity_poly.pdbx_seq_one_letter_code
_entity_poly.pdbx_strand_id
1 'polypeptide(L)'
;MPYLLKSEPDKYSFDDLLRDGETTWDGIKNPQALITLRNMKPGEQAIIYHSNVGKAAIGTAKVVSVKLDADGKTPLVRLKAGKRLKREKPLAEMRDSPLFKDSLLFRQFRLSVVPLTDEQYKWLTS
;
A
#
# COMPACT_ATOMS: atom_id res chain seq x y z
N MET A 1 5.96 6.76 -9.01
CA MET A 1 6.14 5.35 -8.63
C MET A 1 4.95 4.93 -7.78
N PRO A 2 4.27 3.82 -8.10
CA PRO A 2 3.21 3.31 -7.23
C PRO A 2 3.75 2.46 -6.08
N TYR A 3 2.90 2.26 -5.08
CA TYR A 3 3.26 1.51 -3.87
C TYR A 3 2.15 0.56 -3.48
N LEU A 4 2.51 -0.53 -2.81
CA LEU A 4 1.56 -1.43 -2.16
C LEU A 4 1.66 -1.21 -0.66
N LEU A 5 0.52 -0.94 -0.04
CA LEU A 5 0.43 -0.68 1.40
C LEU A 5 -0.40 -1.78 2.04
N LYS A 6 0.19 -2.48 3.01
CA LYS A 6 -0.48 -3.57 3.71
C LYS A 6 -1.23 -3.04 4.92
N SER A 7 -2.46 -3.51 5.09
CA SER A 7 -3.29 -3.21 6.24
C SER A 7 -3.97 -4.47 6.74
N GLU A 8 -4.09 -4.62 8.05
CA GLU A 8 -4.85 -5.71 8.65
C GLU A 8 -6.34 -5.30 8.63
N PRO A 9 -7.22 -6.07 7.93
CA PRO A 9 -8.61 -5.64 7.73
C PRO A 9 -9.44 -5.57 9.01
N ASP A 10 -9.05 -6.29 10.05
CA ASP A 10 -9.71 -6.21 11.36
C ASP A 10 -9.34 -4.94 12.13
N LYS A 11 -8.24 -4.28 11.76
CA LYS A 11 -7.83 -3.01 12.34
C LYS A 11 -8.23 -1.83 11.47
N TYR A 12 -7.92 -1.90 10.18
CA TYR A 12 -8.29 -0.87 9.21
C TYR A 12 -8.41 -1.48 7.83
N SER A 13 -9.64 -1.64 7.34
CA SER A 13 -9.92 -2.24 6.05
C SER A 13 -9.99 -1.18 4.94
N PHE A 14 -10.02 -1.65 3.69
CA PHE A 14 -10.28 -0.77 2.56
C PHE A 14 -11.68 -0.14 2.66
N ASP A 15 -12.66 -0.87 3.20
CA ASP A 15 -14.00 -0.31 3.44
C ASP A 15 -13.95 0.84 4.43
N ASP A 16 -13.10 0.73 5.47
CA ASP A 16 -12.90 1.83 6.41
C ASP A 16 -12.33 3.06 5.71
N LEU A 17 -11.38 2.85 4.79
CA LEU A 17 -10.80 3.94 4.01
C LEU A 17 -11.84 4.60 3.11
N LEU A 18 -12.70 3.80 2.45
CA LEU A 18 -13.79 4.32 1.62
C LEU A 18 -14.77 5.15 2.46
N ARG A 19 -15.11 4.67 3.66
CA ARG A 19 -15.98 5.39 4.58
C ARG A 19 -15.38 6.71 5.00
N ASP A 20 -14.09 6.72 5.35
CA ASP A 20 -13.40 7.92 5.83
C ASP A 20 -13.04 8.88 4.69
N GLY A 21 -12.91 8.39 3.48
CA GLY A 21 -12.50 9.18 2.31
C GLY A 21 -11.01 9.46 2.26
N GLU A 22 -10.44 9.89 3.35
CA GLU A 22 -9.01 10.12 3.52
C GLU A 22 -8.56 9.63 4.89
N THR A 23 -7.30 9.25 4.99
CA THR A 23 -6.71 8.85 6.26
C THR A 23 -5.22 9.15 6.29
N THR A 24 -4.65 9.22 7.48
CA THR A 24 -3.21 9.29 7.66
C THR A 24 -2.68 7.88 7.87
N TRP A 25 -1.71 7.49 7.02
CA TRP A 25 -1.08 6.17 7.11
C TRP A 25 0.05 6.27 8.12
N ASP A 26 -0.17 5.76 9.33
CA ASP A 26 0.75 5.89 10.44
C ASP A 26 0.97 4.53 11.13
N GLY A 27 1.66 4.54 12.28
CA GLY A 27 1.92 3.31 13.03
C GLY A 27 3.01 2.44 12.43
N ILE A 28 3.70 2.91 11.39
CA ILE A 28 4.78 2.17 10.75
C ILE A 28 6.06 2.39 11.54
N LYS A 29 6.74 1.29 11.89
CA LYS A 29 7.99 1.34 12.68
C LYS A 29 9.20 0.78 11.92
N ASN A 30 8.98 -0.03 10.89
CA ASN A 30 10.06 -0.64 10.13
C ASN A 30 10.88 0.46 9.43
N PRO A 31 12.21 0.54 9.65
CA PRO A 31 13.04 1.61 9.07
C PRO A 31 12.99 1.69 7.55
N GLN A 32 12.96 0.55 6.87
CA GLN A 32 12.90 0.51 5.41
C GLN A 32 11.56 1.05 4.90
N ALA A 33 10.47 0.68 5.58
CA ALA A 33 9.14 1.18 5.24
C ALA A 33 9.05 2.70 5.45
N LEU A 34 9.65 3.21 6.52
CA LEU A 34 9.67 4.64 6.80
C LEU A 34 10.44 5.43 5.74
N ILE A 35 11.55 4.87 5.24
CA ILE A 35 12.30 5.49 4.15
C ILE A 35 11.42 5.60 2.90
N THR A 36 10.72 4.53 2.55
CA THR A 36 9.83 4.51 1.40
C THR A 36 8.69 5.53 1.56
N LEU A 37 8.06 5.58 2.74
CA LEU A 37 7.00 6.56 3.02
C LEU A 37 7.51 8.00 2.90
N ARG A 38 8.71 8.26 3.41
CA ARG A 38 9.31 9.59 3.37
C ARG A 38 9.56 10.07 1.95
N ASN A 39 9.81 9.13 1.04
CA ASN A 39 10.10 9.43 -0.37
C ASN A 39 8.84 9.50 -1.24
N MET A 40 7.67 9.21 -0.71
CA MET A 40 6.43 9.34 -1.46
C MET A 40 6.15 10.80 -1.80
N LYS A 41 5.47 11.02 -2.92
CA LYS A 41 5.14 12.35 -3.41
C LYS A 41 3.63 12.47 -3.65
N PRO A 42 3.04 13.65 -3.42
CA PRO A 42 1.63 13.86 -3.74
C PRO A 42 1.32 13.48 -5.18
N GLY A 43 0.20 12.82 -5.38
CA GLY A 43 -0.23 12.33 -6.69
C GLY A 43 0.18 10.91 -7.02
N GLU A 44 1.11 10.32 -6.27
CA GLU A 44 1.49 8.93 -6.50
C GLU A 44 0.37 7.98 -6.10
N GLN A 45 0.29 6.85 -6.80
CA GLN A 45 -0.76 5.85 -6.61
C GLN A 45 -0.34 4.78 -5.61
N ALA A 46 -1.32 4.23 -4.93
CA ALA A 46 -1.11 3.14 -4.00
C ALA A 46 -2.15 2.05 -4.19
N ILE A 47 -1.76 0.82 -3.85
CA ILE A 47 -2.64 -0.34 -3.78
C ILE A 47 -2.78 -0.69 -2.31
N ILE A 48 -4.00 -0.83 -1.85
CA ILE A 48 -4.29 -1.28 -0.48
C ILE A 48 -4.42 -2.79 -0.50
N TYR A 49 -3.59 -3.45 0.28
CA TYR A 49 -3.51 -4.90 0.39
C TYR A 49 -3.93 -5.31 1.81
N HIS A 50 -4.88 -6.27 1.89
CA HIS A 50 -5.27 -6.84 3.17
C HIS A 50 -4.31 -7.97 3.55
N SER A 51 -3.61 -7.80 4.67
CA SER A 51 -2.75 -8.83 5.23
C SER A 51 -3.49 -9.63 6.30
N ASN A 52 -2.95 -10.78 6.69
CA ASN A 52 -3.49 -11.70 7.68
C ASN A 52 -4.76 -12.42 7.23
N VAL A 53 -5.84 -11.71 6.97
CA VAL A 53 -7.13 -12.30 6.59
C VAL A 53 -7.44 -11.91 5.15
N GLY A 54 -7.73 -12.90 4.30
CA GLY A 54 -8.09 -12.67 2.91
C GLY A 54 -6.95 -12.26 2.00
N LYS A 55 -5.75 -12.21 2.46
CA LYS A 55 -4.47 -11.87 1.76
C LYS A 55 -4.62 -11.56 0.27
N ALA A 56 -4.98 -10.31 -0.04
CA ALA A 56 -5.25 -9.88 -1.42
C ALA A 56 -5.14 -8.36 -1.55
N ALA A 57 -4.84 -7.91 -2.76
CA ALA A 57 -4.97 -6.51 -3.12
C ALA A 57 -6.45 -6.21 -3.34
N ILE A 58 -6.96 -5.15 -2.72
CA ILE A 58 -8.39 -4.87 -2.65
C ILE A 58 -8.79 -3.62 -3.43
N GLY A 59 -7.99 -2.56 -3.34
CA GLY A 59 -8.38 -1.29 -3.93
C GLY A 59 -7.22 -0.34 -4.11
N THR A 60 -7.51 0.86 -4.60
CA THR A 60 -6.51 1.89 -4.87
C THR A 60 -6.65 3.07 -3.93
N ALA A 61 -5.57 3.80 -3.77
CA ALA A 61 -5.54 5.06 -3.04
C ALA A 61 -4.54 6.01 -3.71
N LYS A 62 -4.56 7.26 -3.31
CA LYS A 62 -3.67 8.28 -3.86
C LYS A 62 -3.00 9.03 -2.73
N VAL A 63 -1.71 9.31 -2.87
CA VAL A 63 -0.98 10.12 -1.91
C VAL A 63 -1.42 11.57 -2.05
N VAL A 64 -1.90 12.14 -0.96
CA VAL A 64 -2.33 13.55 -0.91
C VAL A 64 -1.19 14.43 -0.43
N SER A 65 -0.53 14.01 0.64
CA SER A 65 0.58 14.77 1.23
C SER A 65 1.50 13.87 2.03
N VAL A 66 2.73 14.32 2.21
CA VAL A 66 3.70 13.67 3.09
C VAL A 66 4.24 14.76 4.01
N LYS A 67 4.03 14.60 5.32
CA LYS A 67 4.49 15.53 6.35
C LYS A 67 5.27 14.76 7.39
N LEU A 68 6.01 15.47 8.22
CA LEU A 68 6.71 14.86 9.34
C LEU A 68 5.90 15.04 10.62
N ASP A 69 5.94 14.01 11.48
CA ASP A 69 5.32 14.06 12.80
C ASP A 69 6.05 15.09 13.68
N ALA A 70 5.54 15.32 14.89
CA ALA A 70 6.10 16.26 15.86
C ALA A 70 7.57 15.97 16.18
N ASP A 71 8.01 14.69 16.03
CA ASP A 71 9.42 14.31 16.23
C ASP A 71 10.34 14.81 15.10
N GLY A 72 9.79 15.36 14.02
CA GLY A 72 10.55 15.84 12.88
C GLY A 72 11.18 14.74 12.03
N LYS A 73 10.86 13.47 12.28
CA LYS A 73 11.50 12.32 11.64
C LYS A 73 10.51 11.35 11.02
N THR A 74 9.40 11.07 11.70
CA THR A 74 8.43 10.07 11.27
C THR A 74 7.54 10.62 10.16
N PRO A 75 7.55 10.03 8.95
CA PRO A 75 6.68 10.51 7.88
C PRO A 75 5.23 10.14 8.16
N LEU A 76 4.34 11.09 7.92
CA LEU A 76 2.90 10.89 7.96
C LEU A 76 2.37 11.08 6.55
N VAL A 77 1.95 9.98 5.93
CA VAL A 77 1.42 9.99 4.57
C VAL A 77 -0.09 10.07 4.63
N ARG A 78 -0.65 11.11 4.03
CA ARG A 78 -2.09 11.28 3.89
C ARG A 78 -2.55 10.61 2.60
N LEU A 79 -3.50 9.69 2.70
CA LEU A 79 -4.04 8.94 1.57
C LEU A 79 -5.49 9.26 1.35
N LYS A 80 -5.88 9.38 0.08
CA LYS A 80 -7.28 9.52 -0.33
C LYS A 80 -7.74 8.21 -0.95
N ALA A 81 -8.93 7.76 -0.58
CA ALA A 81 -9.53 6.55 -1.13
C ALA A 81 -9.72 6.68 -2.64
N GLY A 82 -9.35 5.64 -3.37
CA GLY A 82 -9.61 5.50 -4.78
C GLY A 82 -10.83 4.62 -5.02
N LYS A 83 -10.63 3.51 -5.72
CA LYS A 83 -11.69 2.58 -6.10
C LYS A 83 -11.32 1.15 -5.72
N ARG A 84 -12.33 0.30 -5.49
CA ARG A 84 -12.09 -1.14 -5.42
C ARG A 84 -11.54 -1.61 -6.75
N LEU A 85 -10.64 -2.59 -6.70
CA LEU A 85 -10.16 -3.25 -7.92
C LEU A 85 -11.34 -3.94 -8.60
N LYS A 86 -11.29 -4.00 -9.94
CA LYS A 86 -12.29 -4.75 -10.72
C LYS A 86 -12.36 -6.19 -10.24
N ARG A 87 -11.23 -6.74 -9.84
CA ARG A 87 -11.10 -8.06 -9.25
C ARG A 87 -10.00 -8.01 -8.20
N GLU A 88 -10.31 -8.49 -7.00
CA GLU A 88 -9.29 -8.63 -5.96
C GLU A 88 -8.19 -9.57 -6.45
N LYS A 89 -6.94 -9.24 -6.13
CA LYS A 89 -5.79 -10.04 -6.57
C LYS A 89 -5.22 -10.78 -5.36
N PRO A 90 -5.55 -12.07 -5.19
CA PRO A 90 -5.02 -12.85 -4.08
C PRO A 90 -3.49 -12.96 -4.12
N LEU A 91 -2.89 -13.08 -2.95
CA LEU A 91 -1.43 -13.23 -2.81
C LEU A 91 -0.90 -14.41 -3.64
N ALA A 92 -1.62 -15.53 -3.65
CA ALA A 92 -1.24 -16.71 -4.42
C ALA A 92 -1.15 -16.41 -5.90
N GLU A 93 -2.07 -15.60 -6.42
CA GLU A 93 -2.08 -15.21 -7.83
C GLU A 93 -0.90 -14.29 -8.16
N MET A 94 -0.57 -13.36 -7.27
CA MET A 94 0.61 -12.52 -7.43
C MET A 94 1.88 -13.36 -7.43
N ARG A 95 1.95 -14.37 -6.55
CA ARG A 95 3.10 -15.27 -6.46
C ARG A 95 3.34 -16.03 -7.76
N ASP A 96 2.27 -16.40 -8.45
CA ASP A 96 2.36 -17.13 -9.71
C ASP A 96 2.66 -16.21 -10.90
N SER A 97 2.59 -14.89 -10.72
CA SER A 97 2.87 -13.94 -11.80
C SER A 97 4.37 -13.68 -11.93
N PRO A 98 4.95 -13.77 -13.13
CA PRO A 98 6.36 -13.45 -13.32
C PRO A 98 6.71 -11.99 -13.01
N LEU A 99 5.74 -11.09 -13.00
CA LEU A 99 5.95 -9.69 -12.66
C LEU A 99 6.43 -9.50 -11.22
N PHE A 100 6.12 -10.44 -10.32
CA PHE A 100 6.45 -10.34 -8.91
C PHE A 100 7.58 -11.27 -8.48
N LYS A 101 8.28 -11.88 -9.44
CA LYS A 101 9.32 -12.89 -9.18
C LYS A 101 10.35 -12.43 -8.15
N ASP A 102 10.82 -11.19 -8.26
CA ASP A 102 11.84 -10.65 -7.37
C ASP A 102 11.30 -9.53 -6.47
N SER A 103 9.98 -9.46 -6.31
CA SER A 103 9.34 -8.42 -5.53
C SER A 103 9.68 -8.53 -4.04
N LEU A 104 9.87 -7.39 -3.40
CA LEU A 104 10.01 -7.30 -1.95
C LEU A 104 8.79 -7.85 -1.22
N LEU A 105 7.63 -7.89 -1.88
CA LEU A 105 6.43 -8.50 -1.31
C LEU A 105 6.67 -9.94 -0.85
N PHE A 106 7.50 -10.69 -1.58
CA PHE A 106 7.82 -12.08 -1.27
C PHE A 106 9.19 -12.25 -0.63
N ARG A 107 10.15 -11.39 -0.95
CA ARG A 107 11.49 -11.46 -0.37
C ARG A 107 11.54 -10.90 1.04
N GLN A 108 10.67 -9.94 1.34
CA GLN A 108 10.55 -9.33 2.67
C GLN A 108 9.07 -9.25 3.02
N PHE A 109 8.46 -10.39 3.25
CA PHE A 109 7.00 -10.48 3.42
C PHE A 109 6.47 -9.69 4.64
N ARG A 110 7.35 -9.33 5.58
CA ARG A 110 6.97 -8.50 6.73
C ARG A 110 6.99 -7.00 6.43
N LEU A 111 7.54 -6.63 5.28
CA LEU A 111 7.57 -5.23 4.87
C LEU A 111 6.15 -4.78 4.50
N SER A 112 5.65 -3.75 5.19
CA SER A 112 4.26 -3.28 5.02
C SER A 112 4.10 -2.22 3.94
N VAL A 113 5.19 -1.69 3.41
CA VAL A 113 5.19 -0.68 2.35
C VAL A 113 6.14 -1.17 1.26
N VAL A 114 5.60 -1.51 0.10
CA VAL A 114 6.37 -2.13 -0.98
C VAL A 114 6.30 -1.24 -2.22
N PRO A 115 7.43 -0.76 -2.75
CA PRO A 115 7.43 -0.06 -4.03
C PRO A 115 7.00 -1.02 -5.15
N LEU A 116 6.21 -0.52 -6.09
CA LEU A 116 5.75 -1.28 -7.24
C LEU A 116 6.31 -0.68 -8.52
N THR A 117 6.52 -1.54 -9.53
CA THR A 117 6.76 -1.06 -10.89
C THR A 117 5.43 -0.63 -11.50
N ASP A 118 5.50 0.17 -12.56
CA ASP A 118 4.30 0.57 -13.29
C ASP A 118 3.57 -0.63 -13.89
N GLU A 119 4.33 -1.64 -14.32
CA GLU A 119 3.76 -2.87 -14.86
C GLU A 119 3.01 -3.66 -13.79
N GLN A 120 3.57 -3.76 -12.59
CA GLN A 120 2.91 -4.43 -11.47
C GLN A 120 1.61 -3.70 -11.10
N TYR A 121 1.65 -2.38 -11.03
CA TYR A 121 0.46 -1.58 -10.74
C TYR A 121 -0.61 -1.78 -11.79
N LYS A 122 -0.23 -1.75 -13.07
CA LYS A 122 -1.14 -1.95 -14.18
C LYS A 122 -1.83 -3.32 -14.11
N TRP A 123 -1.05 -4.35 -13.80
CA TRP A 123 -1.60 -5.70 -13.63
C TRP A 123 -2.57 -5.77 -12.47
N LEU A 124 -2.22 -5.16 -11.33
CA LEU A 124 -3.07 -5.15 -10.14
C LEU A 124 -4.40 -4.44 -10.38
N THR A 125 -4.41 -3.44 -11.23
CA THR A 125 -5.61 -2.65 -11.52
C THR A 125 -6.36 -3.11 -12.75
N SER A 126 -5.90 -4.16 -13.40
CA SER A 126 -6.54 -4.70 -14.61
C SER A 126 -7.82 -5.47 -14.32
#